data_d02ce640ee3feeb645bbb3f0a1f75cd6
#
_entry.id   d02ce640ee3feeb645bbb3f0a1f75cd6
#
_cell.length_a   1.000
_cell.length_b   1.000
_cell.length_c   1.000
_cell.angle_alpha   90.00
_cell.angle_beta   90.00
_cell.angle_gamma   90.00
#
_symmetry.space_group_name_H-M   'P 1'
#
loop_
_entity.id
_entity.type
_entity.pdbx_description
1 polymer ?
#
loop_
_entity_poly.entity_id
_entity_poly.type
_entity_poly.pdbx_seq_one_letter_code
_entity_poly.pdbx_strand_id
1 'polypeptide(L)'
;MGEETLLENNAFERVFTAVATFVRDNEAVSIDDVVGHLRKTQKMEGTRETLKAQRLLVFAILGWQSMLYRPAFNTCSQDVFAVHEDWDQSNSGLVFDTNKVSTDLADRPFFVILKGFGNLLPSPRNISQVASENSKTAATWFSLNPAETNAYLLLTLLHVRIRWVDCLALHLDYNKSTRTLSLFSCPSFCVAMLRSKGTIFSFASTEKSSFDPRANEEEISQFMREVLLSFRLLFGQHGPSRKLFPRIYRPTERLQKQDELLPLLCMRKYIHQTLLPFSADQPVYFAAQHFPVLSERIELIAKELKDSRPTSMRELLRDRRDTLQYWTFWLVSIYGSIGIILSLLQVIFGAIQLVQG
;
A
#
# COMPACT_ATOMS: atom_id res chain seq x y z
N MET A 1 -20.82 19.52 -30.01
CA MET A 1 -20.08 19.20 -28.78
C MET A 1 -19.75 17.71 -28.60
N GLY A 2 -20.43 16.76 -29.24
CA GLY A 2 -20.16 15.31 -29.06
C GLY A 2 -19.09 14.72 -29.97
N GLU A 3 -18.89 15.23 -31.19
CA GLU A 3 -17.92 14.65 -32.14
C GLU A 3 -16.49 15.08 -31.90
N GLU A 4 -16.22 16.31 -31.50
CA GLU A 4 -14.88 16.79 -31.13
C GLU A 4 -14.32 16.04 -29.92
N THR A 5 -15.14 15.81 -28.89
CA THR A 5 -14.72 15.03 -27.71
C THR A 5 -14.43 13.56 -28.02
N LEU A 6 -15.12 12.96 -28.97
CA LEU A 6 -14.84 11.59 -29.44
C LEU A 6 -13.54 11.50 -30.26
N LEU A 7 -13.25 12.49 -31.08
CA LEU A 7 -12.00 12.56 -31.85
C LEU A 7 -10.78 12.79 -30.94
N GLU A 8 -10.92 13.66 -29.94
CA GLU A 8 -9.87 13.90 -28.94
C GLU A 8 -9.60 12.65 -28.08
N ASN A 9 -10.63 11.95 -27.62
CA ASN A 9 -10.50 10.70 -26.88
C ASN A 9 -9.79 9.62 -27.70
N ASN A 10 -10.09 9.50 -28.98
CA ASN A 10 -9.44 8.54 -29.87
C ASN A 10 -7.96 8.91 -30.12
N ALA A 11 -7.60 10.18 -30.16
CA ALA A 11 -6.22 10.62 -30.31
C ALA A 11 -5.40 10.30 -29.05
N PHE A 12 -5.93 10.60 -27.85
CA PHE A 12 -5.27 10.28 -26.60
C PHE A 12 -5.08 8.76 -26.43
N GLU A 13 -6.08 7.96 -26.72
CA GLU A 13 -6.02 6.50 -26.62
C GLU A 13 -4.94 5.91 -27.55
N ARG A 14 -4.80 6.44 -28.77
CA ARG A 14 -3.74 6.03 -29.70
C ARG A 14 -2.34 6.34 -29.16
N VAL A 15 -2.15 7.54 -28.58
CA VAL A 15 -0.87 7.93 -27.98
C VAL A 15 -0.59 7.06 -26.75
N PHE A 16 -1.58 6.88 -25.87
CA PHE A 16 -1.47 6.06 -24.67
C PHE A 16 -1.07 4.61 -24.99
N THR A 17 -1.74 4.00 -25.97
CA THR A 17 -1.44 2.64 -26.42
C THR A 17 -0.07 2.55 -27.09
N ALA A 18 0.32 3.58 -27.88
CA ALA A 18 1.63 3.59 -28.53
C ALA A 18 2.78 3.67 -27.52
N VAL A 19 2.63 4.47 -26.46
CA VAL A 19 3.61 4.54 -25.37
C VAL A 19 3.73 3.17 -24.69
N ALA A 20 2.61 2.57 -24.32
CA ALA A 20 2.61 1.26 -23.66
C ALA A 20 3.30 0.18 -24.50
N THR A 21 2.98 0.13 -25.81
CA THR A 21 3.55 -0.84 -26.73
C THR A 21 5.06 -0.62 -26.89
N PHE A 22 5.47 0.63 -27.14
CA PHE A 22 6.88 0.95 -27.34
C PHE A 22 7.73 0.64 -26.10
N VAL A 23 7.26 1.01 -24.92
CA VAL A 23 7.98 0.73 -23.67
C VAL A 23 8.02 -0.74 -23.34
N ARG A 24 6.96 -1.50 -23.62
CA ARG A 24 6.95 -2.95 -23.42
C ARG A 24 7.92 -3.69 -24.35
N ASP A 25 8.03 -3.23 -25.59
CA ASP A 25 8.81 -3.89 -26.64
C ASP A 25 10.29 -3.48 -26.63
N ASN A 26 10.69 -2.50 -25.81
CA ASN A 26 12.06 -2.00 -25.74
C ASN A 26 12.55 -1.93 -24.28
N GLU A 27 13.78 -2.31 -24.04
CA GLU A 27 14.45 -2.22 -22.73
C GLU A 27 15.14 -0.88 -22.54
N ALA A 28 15.29 -0.46 -21.28
CA ALA A 28 16.02 0.75 -20.89
C ALA A 28 15.61 2.04 -21.61
N VAL A 29 14.33 2.17 -21.94
CA VAL A 29 13.77 3.29 -22.71
C VAL A 29 13.85 4.60 -21.92
N SER A 30 14.27 5.69 -22.59
CA SER A 30 14.20 7.06 -22.09
C SER A 30 12.88 7.72 -22.50
N ILE A 31 12.52 8.83 -21.84
CA ILE A 31 11.36 9.64 -22.26
C ILE A 31 11.57 10.21 -23.67
N ASP A 32 12.80 10.60 -24.00
CA ASP A 32 13.13 11.13 -25.32
C ASP A 32 13.03 10.08 -26.43
N ASP A 33 13.34 8.81 -26.14
CA ASP A 33 13.11 7.71 -27.08
C ASP A 33 11.63 7.55 -27.41
N VAL A 34 10.77 7.60 -26.38
CA VAL A 34 9.32 7.53 -26.55
C VAL A 34 8.80 8.72 -27.37
N VAL A 35 9.23 9.95 -27.05
CA VAL A 35 8.85 11.16 -27.81
C VAL A 35 9.32 11.04 -29.26
N GLY A 36 10.55 10.59 -29.48
CA GLY A 36 11.11 10.35 -30.82
C GLY A 36 10.30 9.32 -31.62
N HIS A 37 9.89 8.24 -31.00
CA HIS A 37 9.02 7.21 -31.60
C HIS A 37 7.64 7.79 -31.99
N LEU A 38 7.00 8.53 -31.07
CA LEU A 38 5.69 9.12 -31.31
C LEU A 38 5.71 10.15 -32.45
N ARG A 39 6.80 10.94 -32.58
CA ARG A 39 7.00 11.87 -33.69
C ARG A 39 7.18 11.12 -35.01
N LYS A 40 8.03 10.10 -35.05
CA LYS A 40 8.27 9.29 -36.27
C LYS A 40 6.98 8.59 -36.74
N THR A 41 6.12 8.19 -35.85
CA THR A 41 4.85 7.52 -36.19
C THR A 41 3.69 8.50 -36.41
N GLN A 42 3.96 9.80 -36.51
CA GLN A 42 2.96 10.87 -36.70
C GLN A 42 1.81 10.86 -35.67
N LYS A 43 2.06 10.31 -34.51
CA LYS A 43 1.09 10.31 -33.40
C LYS A 43 1.20 11.56 -32.53
N MET A 44 2.27 12.33 -32.73
CA MET A 44 2.51 13.58 -32.03
C MET A 44 3.24 14.55 -32.96
N GLU A 45 2.61 15.70 -33.20
CA GLU A 45 3.23 16.81 -33.98
C GLU A 45 3.95 17.75 -33.01
N GLY A 46 5.09 18.32 -33.44
CA GLY A 46 5.70 19.28 -32.55
C GLY A 46 6.99 19.91 -33.06
N THR A 47 7.10 21.19 -32.77
CA THR A 47 8.29 22.02 -32.88
C THR A 47 9.22 21.77 -31.66
N ARG A 48 10.41 22.41 -31.65
CA ARG A 48 11.31 22.39 -30.49
C ARG A 48 10.66 22.98 -29.23
N GLU A 49 9.77 23.97 -29.37
CA GLU A 49 9.07 24.61 -28.26
C GLU A 49 8.08 23.67 -27.56
N THR A 50 7.53 22.69 -28.28
CA THR A 50 6.59 21.71 -27.72
C THR A 50 7.29 20.50 -27.06
N LEU A 51 8.64 20.38 -27.17
CA LEU A 51 9.37 19.22 -26.67
C LEU A 51 9.18 19.01 -25.16
N LYS A 52 9.25 20.09 -24.37
CA LYS A 52 9.07 20.01 -22.91
C LYS A 52 7.67 19.50 -22.53
N ALA A 53 6.64 20.05 -23.21
CA ALA A 53 5.27 19.59 -22.98
C ALA A 53 5.08 18.11 -23.37
N GLN A 54 5.72 17.65 -24.44
CA GLN A 54 5.69 16.23 -24.86
C GLN A 54 6.39 15.32 -23.88
N ARG A 55 7.53 15.73 -23.31
CA ARG A 55 8.21 15.00 -22.24
C ARG A 55 7.31 14.85 -21.01
N LEU A 56 6.66 15.93 -20.59
CA LEU A 56 5.72 15.91 -19.45
C LEU A 56 4.52 15.02 -19.73
N LEU A 57 3.97 15.04 -20.95
CA LEU A 57 2.87 14.17 -21.34
C LEU A 57 3.27 12.69 -21.30
N VAL A 58 4.43 12.33 -21.85
CA VAL A 58 4.94 10.96 -21.81
C VAL A 58 5.18 10.52 -20.37
N PHE A 59 5.80 11.36 -19.54
CA PHE A 59 5.98 11.10 -18.12
C PHE A 59 4.64 10.85 -17.42
N ALA A 60 3.62 11.65 -17.71
CA ALA A 60 2.29 11.45 -17.16
C ALA A 60 1.64 10.13 -17.60
N ILE A 61 1.74 9.81 -18.89
CA ILE A 61 1.21 8.53 -19.42
C ILE A 61 1.88 7.34 -18.74
N LEU A 62 3.20 7.37 -18.57
CA LEU A 62 3.94 6.31 -17.87
C LEU A 62 3.52 6.17 -16.40
N GLY A 63 3.26 7.28 -15.73
CA GLY A 63 2.70 7.27 -14.38
C GLY A 63 1.34 6.59 -14.30
N TRP A 64 0.43 6.94 -15.20
CA TRP A 64 -0.90 6.33 -15.26
C TRP A 64 -0.86 4.85 -15.64
N GLN A 65 0.02 4.48 -16.59
CA GLN A 65 0.17 3.07 -17.03
C GLN A 65 0.79 2.18 -15.96
N SER A 66 1.71 2.71 -15.16
CA SER A 66 2.40 1.96 -14.12
C SER A 66 1.70 2.02 -12.77
N MET A 67 0.85 3.03 -12.55
CA MET A 67 0.28 3.35 -11.24
C MET A 67 1.33 3.46 -10.11
N LEU A 68 2.60 3.68 -10.46
CA LEU A 68 3.68 3.82 -9.50
C LEU A 68 3.69 5.17 -8.83
N TYR A 69 3.32 6.20 -9.58
CA TYR A 69 3.28 7.57 -9.11
C TYR A 69 2.12 8.32 -9.76
N ARG A 70 1.69 9.38 -9.14
CA ARG A 70 0.70 10.28 -9.68
C ARG A 70 1.40 11.53 -10.24
N PRO A 71 1.37 11.77 -11.56
CA PRO A 71 2.02 12.95 -12.15
C PRO A 71 1.34 14.23 -11.66
N ALA A 72 2.13 15.25 -11.33
CA ALA A 72 1.66 16.58 -10.95
C ALA A 72 1.82 17.54 -12.13
N PHE A 73 0.72 18.19 -12.50
CA PHE A 73 0.68 19.15 -13.61
C PHE A 73 0.73 20.62 -13.16
N ASN A 74 0.65 20.86 -11.85
CA ASN A 74 0.58 22.23 -11.29
C ASN A 74 1.96 22.90 -11.15
N THR A 75 2.94 22.49 -11.94
CA THR A 75 4.23 23.13 -11.91
C THR A 75 4.23 24.35 -12.85
N CYS A 76 4.54 25.51 -12.31
CA CYS A 76 4.75 26.71 -13.11
C CYS A 76 5.93 26.59 -14.08
N SER A 77 6.73 25.53 -13.98
CA SER A 77 7.90 25.27 -14.81
C SER A 77 7.74 23.95 -15.56
N GLN A 78 8.00 23.99 -16.86
CA GLN A 78 8.10 22.78 -17.70
C GLN A 78 9.49 22.12 -17.62
N ASP A 79 10.36 22.59 -16.73
CA ASP A 79 11.75 22.12 -16.59
C ASP A 79 11.89 20.99 -15.56
N VAL A 80 10.78 20.58 -14.93
CA VAL A 80 10.78 19.54 -13.93
C VAL A 80 9.66 18.53 -14.15
N PHE A 81 9.98 17.26 -13.98
CA PHE A 81 9.01 16.20 -13.72
C PHE A 81 8.58 16.32 -12.27
N ALA A 82 7.30 16.27 -12.00
CA ALA A 82 6.77 16.37 -10.65
C ALA A 82 5.76 15.27 -10.38
N VAL A 83 5.78 14.77 -9.15
CA VAL A 83 4.81 13.82 -8.63
C VAL A 83 3.97 14.48 -7.54
N HIS A 84 2.70 14.11 -7.45
CA HIS A 84 1.85 14.58 -6.37
C HIS A 84 2.37 14.03 -5.04
N GLU A 85 2.75 14.96 -4.16
CA GLU A 85 2.68 14.72 -2.75
C GLU A 85 1.20 14.77 -2.38
N ASP A 86 0.70 13.72 -1.77
CA ASP A 86 -0.62 13.80 -1.20
C ASP A 86 -0.63 14.94 -0.15
N TRP A 87 -1.64 15.77 -0.23
CA TRP A 87 -1.81 17.07 0.44
C TRP A 87 -1.66 17.08 1.97
N ASP A 88 -1.74 15.95 2.62
CA ASP A 88 -1.30 15.80 4.00
C ASP A 88 0.22 15.70 4.00
N GLN A 89 0.89 16.71 4.52
CA GLN A 89 2.35 16.85 4.78
C GLN A 89 2.94 15.63 5.51
N SER A 90 2.67 14.48 4.97
CA SER A 90 3.22 13.25 5.48
C SER A 90 4.60 13.12 4.87
N ASN A 91 5.61 13.19 5.71
CA ASN A 91 6.94 12.75 5.39
C ASN A 91 6.87 11.28 4.93
N SER A 92 6.46 11.05 3.68
CA SER A 92 6.58 9.76 2.99
C SER A 92 8.06 9.53 2.63
N GLY A 93 8.96 9.87 3.56
CA GLY A 93 10.40 9.75 3.39
C GLY A 93 10.89 8.33 3.12
N LEU A 94 10.00 7.33 3.21
CA LEU A 94 10.29 5.96 2.76
C LEU A 94 10.10 5.79 1.25
N VAL A 95 9.30 6.65 0.60
CA VAL A 95 8.94 6.50 -0.81
C VAL A 95 9.48 7.64 -1.66
N PHE A 96 9.33 8.88 -1.20
CA PHE A 96 9.78 10.05 -1.95
C PHE A 96 10.87 10.81 -1.17
N ASP A 97 12.07 10.88 -1.74
CA ASP A 97 13.14 11.77 -1.25
C ASP A 97 12.88 13.20 -1.74
N THR A 98 12.33 13.31 -2.96
CA THR A 98 11.90 14.59 -3.57
C THR A 98 10.68 14.37 -4.45
N ASN A 99 9.86 15.40 -4.60
CA ASN A 99 8.71 15.39 -5.50
C ASN A 99 9.01 15.99 -6.89
N LYS A 100 10.24 16.40 -7.14
CA LYS A 100 10.65 17.06 -8.40
C LYS A 100 11.99 16.53 -8.88
N VAL A 101 12.06 16.23 -10.19
CA VAL A 101 13.27 15.78 -10.89
C VAL A 101 13.40 16.61 -12.18
N SER A 102 14.63 17.03 -12.54
CA SER A 102 14.87 17.83 -13.75
C SER A 102 14.47 17.08 -15.03
N THR A 103 13.85 17.80 -15.98
CA THR A 103 13.58 17.28 -17.34
C THR A 103 14.84 17.07 -18.17
N ASP A 104 16.00 17.56 -17.73
CA ASP A 104 17.29 17.29 -18.37
C ASP A 104 17.68 15.82 -18.35
N LEU A 105 17.08 15.04 -17.42
CA LEU A 105 17.27 13.60 -17.36
C LEU A 105 16.38 12.81 -18.32
N ALA A 106 15.60 13.49 -19.19
CA ALA A 106 14.67 12.84 -20.12
C ALA A 106 15.35 11.94 -21.17
N ASP A 107 16.65 12.16 -21.43
CA ASP A 107 17.51 11.35 -22.31
C ASP A 107 18.05 10.09 -21.61
N ARG A 108 17.90 10.00 -20.28
CA ARG A 108 18.33 8.85 -19.48
C ARG A 108 17.25 7.78 -19.43
N PRO A 109 17.63 6.50 -19.22
CA PRO A 109 16.66 5.46 -18.99
C PRO A 109 15.67 5.83 -17.90
N PHE A 110 14.38 5.51 -18.11
CA PHE A 110 13.28 6.00 -17.26
C PHE A 110 13.45 5.65 -15.76
N PHE A 111 14.06 4.50 -15.45
CA PHE A 111 14.34 4.13 -14.05
C PHE A 111 15.26 5.14 -13.33
N VAL A 112 16.13 5.86 -14.05
CA VAL A 112 17.00 6.91 -13.45
C VAL A 112 16.14 8.06 -12.93
N ILE A 113 15.11 8.43 -13.69
CA ILE A 113 14.13 9.44 -13.28
C ILE A 113 13.36 8.95 -12.07
N LEU A 114 12.89 7.67 -12.07
CA LEU A 114 12.19 7.08 -10.93
C LEU A 114 13.06 7.06 -9.67
N LYS A 115 14.35 6.73 -9.79
CA LYS A 115 15.31 6.77 -8.69
C LYS A 115 15.50 8.19 -8.14
N GLY A 116 15.42 9.20 -9.00
CA GLY A 116 15.50 10.60 -8.60
C GLY A 116 14.35 11.03 -7.67
N PHE A 117 13.21 10.35 -7.69
CA PHE A 117 12.11 10.59 -6.74
C PHE A 117 12.25 9.81 -5.43
N GLY A 118 13.15 8.83 -5.34
CA GLY A 118 13.33 7.95 -4.18
C GLY A 118 12.95 6.50 -4.45
N ASN A 119 12.36 5.83 -3.46
CA ASN A 119 12.05 4.40 -3.51
C ASN A 119 10.65 4.11 -4.11
N LEU A 120 10.38 4.54 -5.34
CA LEU A 120 9.12 4.24 -6.01
C LEU A 120 8.92 2.74 -6.27
N LEU A 121 10.02 2.02 -6.50
CA LEU A 121 10.07 0.56 -6.56
C LEU A 121 10.89 0.07 -5.37
N PRO A 122 10.25 -0.35 -4.28
CA PRO A 122 10.98 -0.85 -3.13
C PRO A 122 11.78 -2.09 -3.52
N SER A 123 13.06 -2.11 -3.14
CA SER A 123 13.95 -3.25 -3.35
C SER A 123 13.89 -4.18 -2.14
N PRO A 124 14.02 -5.51 -2.33
CA PRO A 124 14.05 -6.45 -1.22
C PRO A 124 15.26 -6.14 -0.32
N ARG A 125 15.02 -6.24 0.98
CA ARG A 125 16.12 -6.16 1.95
C ARG A 125 17.15 -7.26 1.66
N ASN A 126 18.38 -6.87 1.41
CA ASN A 126 19.49 -7.83 1.39
C ASN A 126 19.69 -8.37 2.80
N ILE A 127 19.12 -9.54 3.09
CA ILE A 127 19.25 -10.27 4.35
C ILE A 127 20.72 -10.44 4.74
N SER A 128 21.63 -10.51 3.74
CA SER A 128 23.07 -10.60 3.90
C SER A 128 23.72 -9.35 4.53
N GLN A 129 23.16 -8.15 4.36
CA GLN A 129 23.71 -6.92 4.94
C GLN A 129 23.32 -6.77 6.41
N VAL A 130 22.14 -7.20 6.79
CA VAL A 130 21.69 -7.18 8.20
C VAL A 130 22.48 -8.22 9.04
N ALA A 131 22.89 -9.33 8.44
CA ALA A 131 23.70 -10.34 9.10
C ALA A 131 25.16 -9.90 9.36
N SER A 132 25.67 -8.91 8.63
CA SER A 132 27.06 -8.43 8.80
C SER A 132 27.20 -7.34 9.86
N GLU A 133 26.16 -6.57 10.15
CA GLU A 133 26.22 -5.49 11.15
C GLU A 133 25.91 -5.93 12.58
N ASN A 134 25.24 -7.06 12.79
CA ASN A 134 24.94 -7.60 14.11
C ASN A 134 25.14 -9.12 14.17
N SER A 135 26.38 -9.56 14.04
CA SER A 135 26.73 -10.96 14.24
C SER A 135 26.58 -11.35 15.70
N LYS A 136 25.43 -11.82 16.09
CA LYS A 136 25.19 -12.79 17.20
C LYS A 136 23.75 -12.91 17.66
N THR A 137 22.83 -12.12 17.17
CA THR A 137 21.40 -12.38 17.40
C THR A 137 20.84 -13.03 16.15
N ALA A 138 20.47 -14.31 16.29
CA ALA A 138 19.68 -15.04 15.29
C ALA A 138 18.67 -14.09 14.68
N ALA A 139 18.62 -14.00 13.34
CA ALA A 139 17.63 -13.21 12.62
C ALA A 139 16.27 -13.61 13.19
N THR A 140 15.77 -12.80 14.11
CA THR A 140 14.49 -13.07 14.79
C THR A 140 13.45 -12.92 13.69
N TRP A 141 12.93 -14.03 13.20
CA TRP A 141 11.91 -14.10 12.18
C TRP A 141 10.71 -13.33 12.70
N PHE A 142 10.55 -12.10 12.24
CA PHE A 142 9.43 -11.28 12.67
C PHE A 142 8.13 -11.92 12.18
N SER A 143 7.40 -12.51 13.13
CA SER A 143 6.16 -13.21 12.85
C SER A 143 4.98 -12.24 12.82
N LEU A 144 4.14 -12.39 11.82
CA LEU A 144 2.92 -11.61 11.60
C LEU A 144 1.72 -12.55 11.75
N ASN A 145 1.00 -12.41 12.85
CA ASN A 145 -0.22 -13.14 13.08
C ASN A 145 -1.42 -12.29 12.64
N PRO A 146 -2.31 -12.77 11.75
CA PRO A 146 -3.51 -12.04 11.36
C PRO A 146 -4.42 -11.64 12.55
N ALA A 147 -4.36 -12.37 13.66
CA ALA A 147 -5.09 -11.99 14.87
C ALA A 147 -4.50 -10.77 15.58
N GLU A 148 -3.19 -10.52 15.41
CA GLU A 148 -2.45 -9.43 16.06
C GLU A 148 -2.12 -8.28 15.12
N THR A 149 -2.00 -8.58 13.81
CA THR A 149 -1.68 -7.59 12.77
C THR A 149 -2.84 -7.48 11.79
N ASN A 150 -3.80 -6.60 12.09
CA ASN A 150 -4.99 -6.45 11.28
C ASN A 150 -5.59 -5.04 11.33
N ALA A 151 -6.43 -4.73 10.34
CA ALA A 151 -7.04 -3.41 10.20
C ALA A 151 -7.98 -3.03 11.36
N TYR A 152 -8.62 -4.02 12.00
CA TYR A 152 -9.49 -3.73 13.14
C TYR A 152 -8.69 -3.16 14.32
N LEU A 153 -7.54 -3.76 14.66
CA LEU A 153 -6.66 -3.26 15.71
C LEU A 153 -6.03 -1.90 15.33
N LEU A 154 -5.63 -1.73 14.08
CA LEU A 154 -5.12 -0.44 13.59
C LEU A 154 -6.12 0.69 13.83
N LEU A 155 -7.40 0.47 13.51
CA LEU A 155 -8.41 1.51 13.67
C LEU A 155 -8.88 1.68 15.12
N THR A 156 -8.97 0.60 15.89
CA THR A 156 -9.57 0.65 17.23
C THR A 156 -8.58 0.91 18.35
N LEU A 157 -7.31 0.51 18.17
CA LEU A 157 -6.27 0.63 19.19
C LEU A 157 -5.31 1.78 18.88
N LEU A 158 -4.83 1.87 17.62
CA LEU A 158 -3.92 2.93 17.19
C LEU A 158 -4.64 4.15 16.62
N HIS A 159 -5.96 4.09 16.44
CA HIS A 159 -6.75 5.14 15.79
C HIS A 159 -6.21 5.57 14.43
N VAL A 160 -5.67 4.61 13.68
CA VAL A 160 -5.12 4.83 12.35
C VAL A 160 -6.26 5.13 11.37
N ARG A 161 -6.07 6.15 10.53
CA ARG A 161 -6.94 6.42 9.37
C ARG A 161 -6.41 5.67 8.16
N ILE A 162 -7.26 4.90 7.49
CA ILE A 162 -6.92 4.27 6.23
C ILE A 162 -7.21 5.25 5.10
N ARG A 163 -6.21 5.51 4.27
CA ARG A 163 -6.29 6.32 3.07
C ARG A 163 -6.13 5.42 1.85
N TRP A 164 -7.14 5.41 0.99
CA TRP A 164 -7.10 4.69 -0.27
C TRP A 164 -6.39 5.53 -1.32
N VAL A 165 -5.33 4.99 -1.92
CA VAL A 165 -4.49 5.67 -2.90
C VAL A 165 -4.48 4.92 -4.22
N ASP A 166 -4.29 5.66 -5.31
CA ASP A 166 -4.12 5.15 -6.67
C ASP A 166 -2.64 4.98 -7.06
N CYS A 167 -1.75 5.21 -6.11
CA CYS A 167 -0.31 5.09 -6.27
C CYS A 167 0.20 3.82 -5.58
N LEU A 168 0.73 2.89 -6.38
CA LEU A 168 1.22 1.59 -5.91
C LEU A 168 2.44 1.74 -4.97
N ALA A 169 3.32 2.70 -5.25
CA ALA A 169 4.50 2.96 -4.42
C ALA A 169 4.15 3.37 -2.98
N LEU A 170 2.97 3.97 -2.76
CA LEU A 170 2.49 4.37 -1.43
C LEU A 170 1.79 3.23 -0.67
N HIS A 171 1.71 2.02 -1.23
CA HIS A 171 1.07 0.92 -0.53
C HIS A 171 1.80 0.56 0.77
N LEU A 172 1.07 0.43 1.87
CA LEU A 172 1.57 0.25 3.24
C LEU A 172 2.47 1.40 3.75
N ASP A 173 2.40 2.59 3.15
CA ASP A 173 3.06 3.76 3.70
C ASP A 173 2.32 4.23 4.96
N TYR A 174 3.00 4.15 6.12
CA TYR A 174 2.44 4.50 7.41
C TYR A 174 3.09 5.76 7.95
N ASN A 175 2.30 6.82 8.02
CA ASN A 175 2.70 8.04 8.68
C ASN A 175 2.32 8.01 10.16
N LYS A 176 3.32 7.91 11.01
CA LYS A 176 3.14 7.84 12.46
C LYS A 176 2.60 9.14 13.06
N SER A 177 3.00 10.31 12.53
CA SER A 177 2.60 11.62 13.07
C SER A 177 1.12 11.92 12.82
N THR A 178 0.62 11.61 11.62
CA THR A 178 -0.79 11.77 11.24
C THR A 178 -1.64 10.53 11.53
N ARG A 179 -1.02 9.43 11.93
CA ARG A 179 -1.65 8.12 12.09
C ARG A 179 -2.43 7.69 10.85
N THR A 180 -1.83 7.88 9.69
CA THR A 180 -2.45 7.54 8.40
C THR A 180 -1.72 6.39 7.74
N LEU A 181 -2.45 5.37 7.31
CA LEU A 181 -1.96 4.24 6.54
C LEU A 181 -2.52 4.32 5.13
N SER A 182 -1.64 4.40 4.14
CA SER A 182 -2.00 4.42 2.73
C SER A 182 -2.12 2.99 2.21
N LEU A 183 -3.22 2.69 1.52
CA LEU A 183 -3.47 1.40 0.90
C LEU A 183 -3.87 1.59 -0.56
N PHE A 184 -3.24 0.84 -1.45
CA PHE A 184 -3.51 0.88 -2.88
C PHE A 184 -4.93 0.40 -3.18
N SER A 185 -5.70 1.17 -3.96
CA SER A 185 -7.14 0.94 -4.16
C SER A 185 -7.47 -0.01 -5.31
N CYS A 186 -6.49 -0.36 -6.18
CA CYS A 186 -6.71 -1.10 -7.42
C CYS A 186 -5.94 -2.44 -7.48
N PRO A 187 -6.18 -3.41 -6.58
CA PRO A 187 -5.46 -4.69 -6.58
C PRO A 187 -5.64 -5.52 -7.85
N SER A 188 -6.72 -5.33 -8.62
CA SER A 188 -6.89 -5.94 -9.95
C SER A 188 -5.76 -5.57 -10.91
N PHE A 189 -5.19 -4.37 -10.77
CA PHE A 189 -4.02 -3.95 -11.53
C PHE A 189 -2.83 -4.87 -11.26
N CYS A 190 -2.54 -5.22 -10.00
CA CYS A 190 -1.46 -6.14 -9.65
C CYS A 190 -1.65 -7.51 -10.32
N VAL A 191 -2.88 -8.04 -10.34
CA VAL A 191 -3.18 -9.31 -11.02
C VAL A 191 -3.00 -9.19 -12.52
N ALA A 192 -3.44 -8.10 -13.13
CA ALA A 192 -3.28 -7.85 -14.56
C ALA A 192 -1.78 -7.77 -14.93
N MET A 193 -0.98 -7.04 -14.15
CA MET A 193 0.45 -6.95 -14.38
C MET A 193 1.16 -8.30 -14.27
N LEU A 194 0.85 -9.10 -13.25
CA LEU A 194 1.41 -10.45 -13.08
C LEU A 194 1.08 -11.38 -14.23
N ARG A 195 -0.09 -11.22 -14.87
CA ARG A 195 -0.51 -12.05 -16.02
C ARG A 195 0.09 -11.61 -17.34
N SER A 196 0.21 -10.32 -17.56
CA SER A 196 0.58 -9.74 -18.86
C SER A 196 2.02 -9.25 -18.95
N LYS A 197 2.76 -9.21 -17.82
CA LYS A 197 4.08 -8.57 -17.73
C LYS A 197 4.00 -7.16 -18.35
N GLY A 198 3.21 -6.29 -17.76
CA GLY A 198 2.89 -4.98 -18.31
C GLY A 198 4.09 -4.03 -18.34
N THR A 199 3.84 -2.80 -18.74
CA THR A 199 4.82 -1.73 -18.95
C THR A 199 5.80 -1.53 -17.79
N ILE A 200 5.32 -1.69 -16.54
CA ILE A 200 6.16 -1.55 -15.34
C ILE A 200 7.34 -2.53 -15.32
N PHE A 201 7.16 -3.75 -15.83
CA PHE A 201 8.22 -4.76 -15.90
C PHE A 201 9.31 -4.38 -16.88
N SER A 202 8.95 -3.72 -18.00
CA SER A 202 9.90 -3.34 -19.05
C SER A 202 10.83 -2.22 -18.61
N PHE A 203 10.34 -1.17 -17.94
CA PHE A 203 11.20 -0.05 -17.57
C PHE A 203 11.84 -0.19 -16.19
N ALA A 204 11.31 -1.05 -15.31
CA ALA A 204 11.84 -1.26 -13.97
C ALA A 204 12.84 -2.42 -13.92
N SER A 205 12.67 -3.46 -14.76
CA SER A 205 13.63 -4.54 -14.90
C SER A 205 14.71 -4.16 -15.91
N THR A 206 15.96 -4.33 -15.55
CA THR A 206 17.07 -4.14 -16.48
C THR A 206 18.08 -5.25 -16.32
N GLU A 207 18.73 -5.56 -17.46
CA GLU A 207 19.78 -6.56 -17.50
C GLU A 207 20.95 -6.25 -16.55
N LYS A 208 21.46 -7.28 -16.00
CA LYS A 208 22.63 -7.54 -15.16
C LYS A 208 23.82 -6.59 -15.39
N SER A 209 23.77 -5.40 -14.86
CA SER A 209 24.96 -4.62 -14.57
C SER A 209 25.18 -4.67 -13.07
N SER A 210 26.27 -5.28 -12.65
CA SER A 210 26.64 -5.58 -11.26
C SER A 210 26.82 -4.38 -10.33
N PHE A 211 26.51 -3.19 -10.77
CA PHE A 211 26.73 -1.95 -10.02
C PHE A 211 25.47 -1.11 -9.73
N ASP A 212 24.28 -1.52 -10.20
CA ASP A 212 23.06 -0.74 -9.99
C ASP A 212 21.94 -1.63 -9.43
N PRO A 213 21.45 -1.41 -8.19
CA PRO A 213 20.36 -2.18 -7.60
C PRO A 213 19.04 -1.80 -8.30
N ARG A 214 18.73 -2.47 -9.40
CA ARG A 214 17.46 -2.37 -10.12
C ARG A 214 16.58 -3.51 -9.69
N ALA A 215 15.29 -3.23 -9.51
CA ALA A 215 14.32 -4.29 -9.31
C ALA A 215 14.34 -5.20 -10.55
N ASN A 216 14.60 -6.48 -10.38
CA ASN A 216 14.47 -7.44 -11.46
C ASN A 216 12.99 -7.84 -11.62
N GLU A 217 12.68 -8.54 -12.69
CA GLU A 217 11.32 -8.99 -13.00
C GLU A 217 10.68 -9.80 -11.84
N GLU A 218 11.47 -10.63 -11.18
CA GLU A 218 11.00 -11.43 -10.04
C GLU A 218 10.68 -10.56 -8.83
N GLU A 219 11.47 -9.53 -8.54
CA GLU A 219 11.23 -8.59 -7.45
C GLU A 219 9.96 -7.78 -7.68
N ILE A 220 9.70 -7.35 -8.92
CA ILE A 220 8.46 -6.66 -9.27
C ILE A 220 7.27 -7.60 -9.12
N SER A 221 7.39 -8.84 -9.60
CA SER A 221 6.37 -9.87 -9.42
C SER A 221 6.10 -10.14 -7.95
N GLN A 222 7.15 -10.21 -7.15
CA GLN A 222 7.06 -10.40 -5.71
C GLN A 222 6.37 -9.21 -5.04
N PHE A 223 6.73 -7.99 -5.40
CA PHE A 223 6.07 -6.79 -4.90
C PHE A 223 4.55 -6.80 -5.15
N MET A 224 4.13 -7.16 -6.39
CA MET A 224 2.71 -7.26 -6.73
C MET A 224 1.99 -8.34 -5.90
N ARG A 225 2.63 -9.48 -5.67
CA ARG A 225 2.10 -10.56 -4.80
C ARG A 225 1.95 -10.09 -3.35
N GLU A 226 2.93 -9.37 -2.82
CA GLU A 226 2.91 -8.85 -1.46
C GLU A 226 1.81 -7.81 -1.24
N VAL A 227 1.56 -6.95 -2.23
CA VAL A 227 0.42 -6.03 -2.20
C VAL A 227 -0.89 -6.80 -2.03
N LEU A 228 -1.10 -7.86 -2.82
CA LEU A 228 -2.30 -8.69 -2.72
C LEU A 228 -2.40 -9.44 -1.38
N LEU A 229 -1.28 -9.98 -0.92
CA LEU A 229 -1.21 -10.74 0.33
C LEU A 229 -1.46 -9.85 1.56
N SER A 230 -1.02 -8.59 1.52
CA SER A 230 -1.22 -7.64 2.62
C SER A 230 -2.70 -7.37 2.90
N PHE A 231 -3.56 -7.32 1.86
CA PHE A 231 -5.00 -7.20 2.04
C PHE A 231 -5.59 -8.43 2.74
N ARG A 232 -5.05 -9.62 2.45
CA ARG A 232 -5.46 -10.85 3.14
C ARG A 232 -5.07 -10.80 4.60
N LEU A 233 -3.84 -10.41 4.91
CA LEU A 233 -3.35 -10.25 6.27
C LEU A 233 -4.16 -9.22 7.06
N LEU A 234 -4.32 -8.01 6.50
CA LEU A 234 -4.96 -6.91 7.22
C LEU A 234 -6.47 -7.07 7.37
N PHE A 235 -7.15 -7.61 6.36
CA PHE A 235 -8.62 -7.68 6.33
C PHE A 235 -9.16 -9.10 6.23
N GLY A 236 -8.71 -9.83 5.22
CA GLY A 236 -9.38 -11.04 4.75
C GLY A 236 -9.43 -12.18 5.78
N GLN A 237 -8.40 -12.36 6.57
CA GLN A 237 -8.30 -13.46 7.54
C GLN A 237 -8.95 -13.13 8.89
N HIS A 238 -9.07 -11.86 9.26
CA HIS A 238 -9.64 -11.45 10.52
C HIS A 238 -11.12 -11.08 10.40
N GLY A 239 -12.01 -11.79 11.15
CA GLY A 239 -13.46 -11.61 11.07
C GLY A 239 -13.97 -10.18 11.33
N PRO A 240 -13.56 -9.53 12.44
CA PRO A 240 -13.89 -8.15 12.72
C PRO A 240 -13.40 -7.17 11.64
N SER A 241 -12.21 -7.37 11.07
CA SER A 241 -11.67 -6.53 9.98
C SER A 241 -12.52 -6.65 8.71
N ARG A 242 -12.97 -7.88 8.35
CA ARG A 242 -13.89 -8.07 7.23
C ARG A 242 -15.19 -7.29 7.38
N LYS A 243 -15.78 -7.30 8.60
CA LYS A 243 -17.02 -6.57 8.90
C LYS A 243 -16.82 -5.05 8.91
N LEU A 244 -15.61 -4.60 9.19
CA LEU A 244 -15.26 -3.18 9.24
C LEU A 244 -15.03 -2.59 7.84
N PHE A 245 -14.52 -3.40 6.89
CA PHE A 245 -14.15 -2.96 5.55
C PHE A 245 -15.22 -2.11 4.83
N PRO A 246 -16.50 -2.50 4.74
CA PRO A 246 -17.53 -1.70 4.06
C PRO A 246 -17.78 -0.32 4.67
N ARG A 247 -17.39 -0.12 5.93
CA ARG A 247 -17.54 1.17 6.62
C ARG A 247 -16.42 2.14 6.30
N ILE A 248 -15.23 1.62 6.03
CA ILE A 248 -14.01 2.40 5.76
C ILE A 248 -13.77 2.58 4.26
N TYR A 249 -14.20 1.62 3.45
CA TYR A 249 -14.15 1.71 2.00
C TYR A 249 -15.45 2.31 1.48
N ARG A 250 -15.50 3.63 1.43
CA ARG A 250 -16.59 4.35 0.79
C ARG A 250 -16.13 4.77 -0.60
N PRO A 251 -16.80 4.30 -1.66
CA PRO A 251 -16.49 4.78 -3.00
C PRO A 251 -16.74 6.28 -3.05
N THR A 252 -15.71 7.02 -3.37
CA THR A 252 -15.87 8.44 -3.68
C THR A 252 -16.53 8.51 -5.06
N GLU A 253 -17.52 9.38 -5.25
CA GLU A 253 -18.25 9.56 -6.51
C GLU A 253 -17.34 9.82 -7.73
N ARG A 254 -16.08 10.21 -7.48
CA ARG A 254 -15.06 10.44 -8.52
C ARG A 254 -14.44 9.15 -9.09
N LEU A 255 -14.50 8.03 -8.37
CA LEU A 255 -14.04 6.72 -8.83
C LEU A 255 -15.27 5.93 -9.33
N GLN A 256 -15.72 6.21 -10.54
CA GLN A 256 -16.89 5.60 -11.19
C GLN A 256 -16.80 4.07 -11.37
N LYS A 257 -15.63 3.45 -11.18
CA LYS A 257 -15.48 1.99 -11.19
C LYS A 257 -14.69 1.56 -9.97
N GLN A 258 -15.38 0.89 -9.06
CA GLN A 258 -14.73 0.18 -7.95
C GLN A 258 -13.93 -0.99 -8.50
N ASP A 259 -12.75 -1.23 -7.91
CA ASP A 259 -12.00 -2.44 -8.17
C ASP A 259 -12.77 -3.64 -7.57
N GLU A 260 -13.20 -4.56 -8.43
CA GLU A 260 -14.02 -5.72 -8.04
C GLU A 260 -13.23 -6.72 -7.16
N LEU A 261 -11.92 -6.77 -7.30
CA LEU A 261 -11.06 -7.67 -6.54
C LEU A 261 -10.86 -7.20 -5.09
N LEU A 262 -10.83 -5.89 -4.85
CA LEU A 262 -10.58 -5.34 -3.52
C LEU A 262 -11.61 -5.82 -2.47
N PRO A 263 -12.93 -5.76 -2.69
CA PRO A 263 -13.91 -6.35 -1.79
C PRO A 263 -13.74 -7.87 -1.63
N LEU A 264 -13.37 -8.59 -2.69
CA LEU A 264 -13.14 -10.03 -2.62
C LEU A 264 -11.96 -10.35 -1.68
N LEU A 265 -10.83 -9.63 -1.79
CA LEU A 265 -9.68 -9.80 -0.93
C LEU A 265 -9.99 -9.49 0.53
N CYS A 266 -10.74 -8.41 0.77
CA CYS A 266 -10.95 -7.86 2.11
C CYS A 266 -12.13 -8.48 2.86
N MET A 267 -13.18 -8.92 2.17
CA MET A 267 -14.42 -9.37 2.83
C MET A 267 -14.61 -10.89 2.86
N ARG A 268 -14.01 -11.63 1.92
CA ARG A 268 -14.18 -13.09 1.87
C ARG A 268 -13.23 -13.79 2.85
N LYS A 269 -13.76 -14.76 3.59
CA LYS A 269 -12.95 -15.60 4.48
C LYS A 269 -12.00 -16.49 3.69
N TYR A 270 -12.47 -17.05 2.59
CA TYR A 270 -11.68 -17.88 1.69
C TYR A 270 -11.72 -17.33 0.28
N ILE A 271 -10.57 -17.33 -0.41
CA ILE A 271 -10.46 -16.98 -1.81
C ILE A 271 -10.05 -18.24 -2.56
N HIS A 272 -10.72 -18.48 -3.68
CA HIS A 272 -10.38 -19.63 -4.51
C HIS A 272 -8.99 -19.46 -5.13
N GLN A 273 -8.19 -20.52 -5.12
CA GLN A 273 -6.80 -20.50 -5.62
C GLN A 273 -6.68 -20.05 -7.09
N THR A 274 -7.73 -20.22 -7.90
CA THR A 274 -7.74 -19.74 -9.29
C THR A 274 -7.71 -18.21 -9.40
N LEU A 275 -8.21 -17.48 -8.39
CA LEU A 275 -8.16 -16.02 -8.37
C LEU A 275 -6.78 -15.52 -7.93
N LEU A 276 -6.17 -16.19 -6.96
CA LEU A 276 -4.85 -15.86 -6.41
C LEU A 276 -4.01 -17.13 -6.25
N PRO A 277 -3.47 -17.69 -7.35
CA PRO A 277 -2.75 -18.96 -7.33
C PRO A 277 -1.46 -18.94 -6.49
N PHE A 278 -0.99 -17.74 -6.13
CA PHE A 278 0.27 -17.51 -5.39
C PHE A 278 0.04 -17.04 -3.95
N SER A 279 -1.20 -16.97 -3.45
CA SER A 279 -1.53 -16.38 -2.16
C SER A 279 -2.43 -17.32 -1.35
N ALA A 280 -1.83 -18.40 -0.83
CA ALA A 280 -2.51 -19.21 0.18
C ALA A 280 -2.50 -18.44 1.52
N ASP A 281 -3.67 -18.38 2.18
CA ASP A 281 -3.78 -17.86 3.54
C ASP A 281 -2.93 -18.69 4.50
N GLN A 282 -2.07 -18.04 5.27
CA GLN A 282 -1.22 -18.65 6.27
C GLN A 282 -1.71 -18.29 7.68
N PRO A 283 -1.65 -19.22 8.65
CA PRO A 283 -1.96 -18.90 10.04
C PRO A 283 -0.97 -17.91 10.66
N VAL A 284 0.27 -17.95 10.20
CA VAL A 284 1.35 -17.04 10.60
C VAL A 284 2.20 -16.73 9.37
N TYR A 285 2.52 -15.47 9.17
CA TYR A 285 3.44 -15.02 8.14
C TYR A 285 4.77 -14.63 8.79
N PHE A 286 5.86 -14.74 8.02
CA PHE A 286 7.16 -14.21 8.39
C PHE A 286 7.48 -13.04 7.45
N ALA A 287 7.77 -11.87 8.00
CA ALA A 287 7.95 -10.66 7.22
C ALA A 287 9.03 -10.84 6.13
N ALA A 288 10.20 -11.34 6.49
CA ALA A 288 11.29 -11.55 5.55
C ALA A 288 11.00 -12.61 4.46
N GLN A 289 10.12 -13.58 4.72
CA GLN A 289 9.81 -14.66 3.78
C GLN A 289 8.64 -14.34 2.86
N HIS A 290 7.56 -13.79 3.43
CA HIS A 290 6.30 -13.58 2.71
C HIS A 290 6.17 -12.15 2.17
N PHE A 291 6.93 -11.20 2.73
CA PHE A 291 6.94 -9.79 2.36
C PHE A 291 8.37 -9.25 2.22
N PRO A 292 9.29 -9.92 1.47
CA PRO A 292 10.68 -9.48 1.37
C PRO A 292 10.83 -8.05 0.86
N VAL A 293 9.94 -7.59 -0.03
CA VAL A 293 9.96 -6.24 -0.59
C VAL A 293 9.30 -5.22 0.35
N LEU A 294 8.18 -5.57 0.98
CA LEU A 294 7.42 -4.70 1.89
C LEU A 294 7.73 -4.96 3.38
N SER A 295 8.76 -5.78 3.69
CA SER A 295 9.07 -6.19 5.07
C SER A 295 9.19 -5.00 6.02
N GLU A 296 9.93 -3.96 5.62
CA GLU A 296 10.16 -2.78 6.45
C GLU A 296 8.87 -2.04 6.82
N ARG A 297 7.96 -1.88 5.84
CA ARG A 297 6.69 -1.21 6.06
C ARG A 297 5.75 -2.02 6.94
N ILE A 298 5.67 -3.33 6.70
CA ILE A 298 4.78 -4.19 7.46
C ILE A 298 5.29 -4.46 8.88
N GLU A 299 6.59 -4.57 9.06
CA GLU A 299 7.24 -4.67 10.38
C GLU A 299 7.01 -3.41 11.21
N LEU A 300 7.12 -2.22 10.59
CA LEU A 300 6.82 -0.95 11.25
C LEU A 300 5.39 -0.93 11.80
N ILE A 301 4.41 -1.30 10.96
CA ILE A 301 3.00 -1.36 11.35
C ILE A 301 2.78 -2.37 12.47
N ALA A 302 3.34 -3.56 12.35
CA ALA A 302 3.15 -4.62 13.32
C ALA A 302 3.86 -4.31 14.65
N LYS A 303 5.02 -3.64 14.61
CA LYS A 303 5.72 -3.16 15.80
C LYS A 303 4.90 -2.11 16.53
N GLU A 304 4.35 -1.11 15.83
CA GLU A 304 3.46 -0.11 16.45
C GLU A 304 2.25 -0.77 17.12
N LEU A 305 1.66 -1.77 16.48
CA LEU A 305 0.56 -2.54 17.08
C LEU A 305 1.02 -3.30 18.33
N LYS A 306 2.18 -3.94 18.29
CA LYS A 306 2.72 -4.72 19.42
C LYS A 306 3.08 -3.83 20.61
N ASP A 307 3.67 -2.66 20.34
CA ASP A 307 4.09 -1.70 21.38
C ASP A 307 2.89 -0.94 21.96
N SER A 308 1.75 -0.91 21.26
CA SER A 308 0.54 -0.24 21.72
C SER A 308 -0.12 -1.01 22.87
N ARG A 309 -0.43 -0.29 23.95
CA ARG A 309 -1.19 -0.81 25.07
C ARG A 309 -2.59 -0.17 25.07
N PRO A 310 -3.64 -0.95 25.40
CA PRO A 310 -4.97 -0.38 25.54
C PRO A 310 -4.97 0.67 26.65
N THR A 311 -5.43 1.88 26.34
CA THR A 311 -5.49 3.00 27.29
C THR A 311 -6.85 3.15 27.93
N SER A 312 -7.88 2.54 27.34
CA SER A 312 -9.26 2.60 27.84
C SER A 312 -9.85 1.21 28.11
N MET A 313 -10.85 1.16 29.01
CA MET A 313 -11.60 -0.08 29.31
C MET A 313 -12.25 -0.69 28.06
N ARG A 314 -12.71 0.17 27.12
CA ARG A 314 -13.31 -0.28 25.87
C ARG A 314 -12.29 -0.91 24.93
N GLU A 315 -11.07 -0.39 24.91
CA GLU A 315 -9.95 -0.95 24.13
C GLU A 315 -9.50 -2.28 24.73
N LEU A 316 -9.42 -2.37 26.09
CA LEU A 316 -9.10 -3.61 26.79
C LEU A 316 -10.10 -4.73 26.47
N LEU A 317 -11.40 -4.41 26.42
CA LEU A 317 -12.45 -5.37 26.05
C LEU A 317 -12.39 -5.83 24.58
N ARG A 318 -11.78 -5.03 23.71
CA ARG A 318 -11.62 -5.33 22.28
C ARG A 318 -10.29 -6.00 21.97
N ASP A 319 -9.27 -5.76 22.80
CA ASP A 319 -7.95 -6.36 22.64
C ASP A 319 -7.94 -7.79 23.16
N ARG A 320 -7.91 -8.76 22.24
CA ARG A 320 -7.85 -10.19 22.54
C ARG A 320 -6.45 -10.78 22.29
N ARG A 321 -5.42 -9.95 22.17
CA ARG A 321 -4.05 -10.41 21.91
C ARG A 321 -3.50 -11.17 23.10
N ASP A 322 -3.76 -10.68 24.31
CA ASP A 322 -3.40 -11.36 25.55
C ASP A 322 -4.64 -12.04 26.15
N THR A 323 -4.77 -13.33 25.90
CA THR A 323 -5.87 -14.15 26.41
C THR A 323 -5.89 -14.22 27.93
N LEU A 324 -4.71 -14.21 28.58
CA LEU A 324 -4.59 -14.28 30.03
C LEU A 324 -5.12 -12.98 30.66
N GLN A 325 -4.67 -11.83 30.18
CA GLN A 325 -5.10 -10.53 30.66
C GLN A 325 -6.61 -10.32 30.44
N TYR A 326 -7.14 -10.75 29.30
CA TYR A 326 -8.57 -10.70 28.99
C TYR A 326 -9.41 -11.52 29.97
N TRP A 327 -9.04 -12.77 30.23
CA TRP A 327 -9.76 -13.64 31.15
C TRP A 327 -9.62 -13.18 32.61
N THR A 328 -8.45 -12.72 33.03
CA THR A 328 -8.22 -12.16 34.37
C THR A 328 -9.10 -10.95 34.61
N PHE A 329 -9.19 -10.03 33.63
CA PHE A 329 -10.09 -8.89 33.72
C PHE A 329 -11.57 -9.31 33.94
N TRP A 330 -12.06 -10.28 33.15
CA TRP A 330 -13.43 -10.74 33.28
C TRP A 330 -13.67 -11.44 34.61
N LEU A 331 -12.73 -12.25 35.09
CA LEU A 331 -12.83 -12.90 36.38
C LEU A 331 -12.93 -11.85 37.53
N VAL A 332 -12.03 -10.88 37.54
CA VAL A 332 -12.04 -9.82 38.55
C VAL A 332 -13.34 -9.00 38.49
N SER A 333 -13.82 -8.68 37.29
CA SER A 333 -15.06 -7.93 37.11
C SER A 333 -16.29 -8.70 37.61
N ILE A 334 -16.39 -10.00 37.31
CA ILE A 334 -17.49 -10.86 37.75
C ILE A 334 -17.47 -11.02 39.25
N TYR A 335 -16.34 -11.43 39.86
CA TYR A 335 -16.22 -11.61 41.29
C TYR A 335 -16.43 -10.29 42.07
N GLY A 336 -15.91 -9.18 41.57
CA GLY A 336 -16.14 -7.87 42.16
C GLY A 336 -17.63 -7.48 42.12
N SER A 337 -18.31 -7.72 41.01
CA SER A 337 -19.75 -7.44 40.89
C SER A 337 -20.60 -8.32 41.84
N ILE A 338 -20.28 -9.60 41.95
CA ILE A 338 -20.94 -10.49 42.91
C ILE A 338 -20.71 -10.01 44.34
N GLY A 339 -19.49 -9.62 44.72
CA GLY A 339 -19.17 -9.08 46.02
C GLY A 339 -19.98 -7.82 46.37
N ILE A 340 -20.13 -6.89 45.42
CA ILE A 340 -20.95 -5.68 45.60
C ILE A 340 -22.42 -6.05 45.82
N ILE A 341 -22.97 -6.99 45.05
CA ILE A 341 -24.36 -7.44 45.18
C ILE A 341 -24.59 -8.08 46.54
N LEU A 342 -23.69 -8.95 46.98
CA LEU A 342 -23.78 -9.60 48.29
C LEU A 342 -23.69 -8.58 49.43
N SER A 343 -22.80 -7.59 49.36
CA SER A 343 -22.71 -6.53 50.36
C SER A 343 -24.00 -5.72 50.43
N LEU A 344 -24.60 -5.43 49.29
CA LEU A 344 -25.84 -4.68 49.19
C LEU A 344 -27.02 -5.49 49.82
N LEU A 345 -27.07 -6.77 49.57
CA LEU A 345 -28.04 -7.68 50.21
C LEU A 345 -27.85 -7.73 51.71
N GLN A 346 -26.63 -7.82 52.25
CA GLN A 346 -26.35 -7.79 53.68
C GLN A 346 -26.87 -6.51 54.34
N VAL A 347 -26.63 -5.33 53.68
CA VAL A 347 -27.13 -4.05 54.17
C VAL A 347 -28.68 -4.01 54.23
N ILE A 348 -29.34 -4.54 53.17
CA ILE A 348 -30.80 -4.59 53.13
C ILE A 348 -31.35 -5.52 54.19
N PHE A 349 -30.79 -6.73 54.36
CA PHE A 349 -31.23 -7.65 55.41
C PHE A 349 -30.97 -7.09 56.80
N GLY A 350 -29.84 -6.42 57.04
CA GLY A 350 -29.55 -5.74 58.30
C GLY A 350 -30.56 -4.63 58.62
N ALA A 351 -30.96 -3.84 57.62
CA ALA A 351 -31.96 -2.79 57.80
C ALA A 351 -33.37 -3.39 58.10
N ILE A 352 -33.74 -4.50 57.44
CA ILE A 352 -35.03 -5.18 57.71
C ILE A 352 -35.07 -5.73 59.14
N GLN A 353 -33.98 -6.34 59.63
CA GLN A 353 -33.90 -6.85 61.00
C GLN A 353 -34.02 -5.76 62.03
N LEU A 354 -33.48 -4.56 61.76
CA LEU A 354 -33.54 -3.42 62.66
C LEU A 354 -34.94 -2.79 62.74
N VAL A 355 -35.77 -2.98 61.71
CA VAL A 355 -37.15 -2.47 61.65
C VAL A 355 -38.15 -3.47 62.26
N GLN A 356 -37.79 -4.76 62.33
CA GLN A 356 -38.64 -5.85 62.84
C GLN A 356 -38.38 -6.19 64.32
N GLY A 357 -37.30 -5.74 64.92
CA GLY A 357 -36.98 -5.86 66.34
C GLY A 357 -37.28 -4.57 67.10
#